data_74dd2a677d770be4ac5eb3e6517a20ca
#
_entry.id   74dd2a677d770be4ac5eb3e6517a20ca
#
_cell.length_a   1.000
_cell.length_b   1.000
_cell.length_c   1.000
_cell.angle_alpha   90.00
_cell.angle_beta   90.00
_cell.angle_gamma   90.00
#
_symmetry.space_group_name_H-M   'P 1'
#
loop_
_entity.id
_entity.type
_entity.pdbx_description
1 polymer ?
#
loop_
_entity_poly.entity_id
_entity_poly.type
_entity_poly.pdbx_seq_one_letter_code
_entity_poly.pdbx_strand_id
1 'polypeptide(L)'
;MYELIYSQTALKQLGKLEKSVQQRVLRGLERLRIRPGSCDIKKLVGMSGYRFRVGDYRVIFDIENEVLQILILQIGHRKNIYE
;
A
#
# COMPACT_ATOMS: atom_id res chain seq x y z
N MET A 1 -11.93 1.61 -11.08
CA MET A 1 -10.48 1.85 -10.96
C MET A 1 -10.24 3.03 -10.03
N TYR A 2 -9.31 2.87 -9.10
CA TYR A 2 -9.01 3.90 -8.10
C TYR A 2 -7.80 4.72 -8.52
N GLU A 3 -7.71 5.93 -7.99
CA GLU A 3 -6.53 6.76 -8.09
C GLU A 3 -5.63 6.51 -6.87
N LEU A 4 -4.34 6.29 -7.09
CA LEU A 4 -3.39 6.14 -5.99
C LEU A 4 -2.85 7.51 -5.58
N ILE A 5 -2.95 7.83 -4.31
CA ILE A 5 -2.41 9.05 -3.73
C ILE A 5 -1.39 8.65 -2.68
N TYR A 6 -0.15 9.12 -2.82
CA TYR A 6 0.93 8.75 -1.92
C TYR A 6 1.16 9.85 -0.89
N SER A 7 1.28 9.44 0.38
CA SER A 7 1.76 10.37 1.40
C SER A 7 3.25 10.66 1.16
N GLN A 8 3.75 11.74 1.75
CA GLN A 8 5.18 12.05 1.66
C GLN A 8 6.02 10.93 2.26
N THR A 9 5.57 10.37 3.37
CA THR A 9 6.23 9.24 4.01
C THR A 9 6.32 8.05 3.05
N ALA A 10 5.21 7.70 2.40
CA ALA A 10 5.17 6.57 1.47
C ALA A 10 6.09 6.81 0.27
N LEU A 11 6.11 8.02 -0.28
CA LEU A 11 6.99 8.34 -1.40
C LEU A 11 8.47 8.20 -1.02
N LYS A 12 8.85 8.66 0.16
CA LYS A 12 10.22 8.52 0.64
C LYS A 12 10.60 7.06 0.85
N GLN A 13 9.68 6.29 1.43
CA GLN A 13 9.91 4.87 1.68
C GLN A 13 10.05 4.11 0.37
N LEU A 14 9.18 4.39 -0.59
CA LEU A 14 9.24 3.76 -1.91
C LEU A 14 10.57 4.07 -2.59
N GLY A 15 11.03 5.32 -2.53
CA GLY A 15 12.27 5.74 -3.15
C GLY A 15 13.51 5.11 -2.56
N LYS A 16 13.45 4.60 -1.33
CA LYS A 16 14.57 3.94 -0.66
C LYS A 16 14.66 2.45 -0.94
N LEU A 17 13.65 1.87 -1.58
CA LEU A 17 13.66 0.45 -1.89
C LEU A 17 14.60 0.15 -3.05
N GLU A 18 15.19 -1.04 -3.02
CA GLU A 18 15.94 -1.53 -4.18
C GLU A 18 15.01 -1.53 -5.39
N LYS A 19 15.58 -1.32 -6.57
CA LYS A 19 14.80 -1.18 -7.79
C LYS A 19 13.90 -2.39 -8.06
N SER A 20 14.41 -3.60 -7.84
CA SER A 20 13.63 -4.82 -8.04
C SER A 20 12.45 -4.91 -7.09
N VAL A 21 12.64 -4.54 -5.81
CA VAL A 21 11.59 -4.51 -4.81
C VAL A 21 10.59 -3.41 -5.14
N GLN A 22 11.10 -2.24 -5.51
CA GLN A 22 10.27 -1.11 -5.89
C GLN A 22 9.31 -1.49 -7.02
N GLN A 23 9.81 -2.17 -8.05
CA GLN A 23 8.97 -2.61 -9.16
C GLN A 23 7.91 -3.62 -8.73
N ARG A 24 8.26 -4.54 -7.82
CA ARG A 24 7.29 -5.51 -7.30
C ARG A 24 6.18 -4.82 -6.52
N VAL A 25 6.55 -3.85 -5.67
CA VAL A 25 5.58 -3.08 -4.91
C VAL A 25 4.67 -2.29 -5.85
N LEU A 26 5.25 -1.63 -6.85
CA LEU A 26 4.47 -0.85 -7.83
C LEU A 26 3.49 -1.73 -8.60
N ARG A 27 3.89 -2.94 -8.98
CA ARG A 27 2.98 -3.87 -9.64
C ARG A 27 1.84 -4.29 -8.73
N GLY A 28 2.14 -4.53 -7.46
CA GLY A 28 1.11 -4.84 -6.46
C GLY A 28 0.14 -3.69 -6.28
N LEU A 29 0.65 -2.47 -6.21
CA LEU A 29 -0.19 -1.27 -6.09
C LEU A 29 -1.06 -1.07 -7.33
N GLU A 30 -0.57 -1.41 -8.50
CA GLU A 30 -1.35 -1.33 -9.72
C GLU A 30 -2.53 -2.31 -9.69
N ARG A 31 -2.31 -3.53 -9.20
CA ARG A 31 -3.40 -4.49 -9.00
C ARG A 31 -4.40 -3.99 -7.97
N LEU A 32 -3.91 -3.40 -6.89
CA LEU A 32 -4.76 -2.83 -5.84
C LEU A 32 -5.64 -1.72 -6.43
N ARG A 33 -5.06 -0.86 -7.25
CA ARG A 33 -5.77 0.25 -7.87
C ARG A 33 -6.90 -0.22 -8.77
N ILE A 34 -6.66 -1.28 -9.53
CA ILE A 34 -7.62 -1.78 -10.49
C ILE A 34 -8.73 -2.58 -9.80
N ARG A 35 -8.36 -3.46 -8.89
CA ARG A 35 -9.34 -4.35 -8.25
C ARG A 35 -8.90 -4.68 -6.82
N PRO A 36 -9.23 -3.83 -5.85
CA PRO A 36 -8.83 -4.08 -4.45
C PRO A 36 -9.31 -5.43 -3.93
N GLY A 37 -10.50 -5.85 -4.32
CA GLY A 37 -11.07 -7.11 -3.84
C GLY A 37 -10.31 -8.37 -4.28
N SER A 38 -9.41 -8.26 -5.28
CA SER A 38 -8.60 -9.39 -5.73
C SER A 38 -7.27 -9.50 -4.99
N CYS A 39 -6.97 -8.57 -4.11
CA CYS A 39 -5.70 -8.51 -3.38
C CYS A 39 -5.85 -9.06 -1.97
N ASP A 40 -4.73 -9.50 -1.39
CA ASP A 40 -4.69 -9.97 -0.01
C ASP A 40 -4.63 -8.76 0.93
N ILE A 41 -5.80 -8.24 1.24
CA ILE A 41 -5.97 -7.05 2.07
C ILE A 41 -6.53 -7.46 3.42
N LYS A 42 -5.97 -6.93 4.50
CA LYS A 42 -6.49 -7.12 5.84
C LYS A 42 -6.72 -5.79 6.51
N LYS A 43 -7.81 -5.70 7.26
CA LYS A 43 -8.10 -4.51 8.04
C LYS A 43 -7.16 -4.42 9.24
N LEU A 44 -6.68 -3.23 9.54
CA LEU A 44 -5.83 -3.01 10.70
C LEU A 44 -6.61 -3.16 11.99
N VAL A 45 -5.95 -3.75 13.00
CA VAL A 45 -6.57 -3.93 14.33
C VAL A 45 -6.35 -2.68 15.16
N GLY A 46 -7.43 -2.13 15.72
CA GLY A 46 -7.36 -0.97 16.60
C GLY A 46 -7.07 0.36 15.92
N MET A 47 -7.03 0.39 14.59
CA MET A 47 -6.76 1.58 13.80
C MET A 47 -7.63 1.53 12.55
N SER A 48 -7.90 2.70 11.96
CA SER A 48 -8.53 2.73 10.65
C SER A 48 -7.49 2.40 9.57
N GLY A 49 -7.96 1.86 8.44
CA GLY A 49 -7.09 1.55 7.33
C GLY A 49 -6.89 0.06 7.14
N TYR A 50 -6.03 -0.24 6.19
CA TYR A 50 -5.81 -1.61 5.70
C TYR A 50 -4.34 -1.84 5.46
N ARG A 51 -3.96 -3.12 5.42
CA ARG A 51 -2.63 -3.52 4.98
C ARG A 51 -2.74 -4.42 3.76
N PHE A 52 -1.73 -4.32 2.91
CA PHE A 52 -1.60 -5.12 1.71
C PHE A 52 -0.17 -5.65 1.66
N ARG A 53 -0.04 -6.96 1.52
CA ARG A 53 1.28 -7.60 1.53
C ARG A 53 1.80 -7.79 0.11
N VAL A 54 3.07 -7.43 -0.09
CA VAL A 54 3.80 -7.71 -1.33
C VAL A 54 5.12 -8.37 -0.93
N GLY A 55 5.18 -9.70 -0.99
CA GLY A 55 6.32 -10.45 -0.49
C GLY A 55 6.56 -10.19 1.00
N ASP A 56 7.75 -9.74 1.35
CA ASP A 56 8.10 -9.36 2.73
C ASP A 56 7.78 -7.90 3.04
N TYR A 57 7.17 -7.19 2.12
CA TYR A 57 6.84 -5.78 2.28
C TYR A 57 5.36 -5.61 2.53
N ARG A 58 5.02 -4.55 3.27
CA ARG A 58 3.64 -4.20 3.57
C ARG A 58 3.37 -2.78 3.13
N VAL A 59 2.16 -2.58 2.62
CA VAL A 59 1.65 -1.26 2.27
C VAL A 59 0.48 -1.00 3.20
N ILE A 60 0.55 0.12 3.93
CA ILE A 60 -0.56 0.60 4.76
C ILE A 60 -1.29 1.65 3.95
N PHE A 61 -2.59 1.50 3.84
CA PHE A 61 -3.38 2.39 3.00
C PHE A 61 -4.79 2.56 3.54
N ASP A 62 -5.48 3.56 3.02
CA ASP A 62 -6.89 3.79 3.30
C ASP A 62 -7.64 3.90 1.97
N ILE A 63 -8.94 3.68 2.00
CA ILE A 63 -9.78 3.74 0.80
C ILE A 63 -10.86 4.78 1.02
N GLU A 64 -10.97 5.70 0.06
CA GLU A 64 -12.04 6.67 -0.03
C GLU A 64 -12.94 6.28 -1.20
N ASN A 65 -13.98 5.51 -0.91
CA ASN A 65 -14.82 4.94 -1.96
C ASN A 65 -15.64 5.98 -2.72
N GLU A 66 -16.03 7.05 -2.07
CA GLU A 66 -16.86 8.07 -2.71
C GLU A 66 -16.13 8.78 -3.84
N VAL A 67 -14.81 8.94 -3.71
CA VAL A 67 -13.99 9.62 -4.73
C VAL A 67 -13.07 8.67 -5.44
N LEU A 68 -13.18 7.37 -5.19
CA LEU A 68 -12.38 6.31 -5.80
C LEU A 68 -10.88 6.56 -5.66
N GLN A 69 -10.45 6.83 -4.42
CA GLN A 69 -9.05 7.07 -4.11
C GLN A 69 -8.53 6.05 -3.10
N ILE A 70 -7.29 5.64 -3.29
CA ILE A 70 -6.55 4.82 -2.33
C ILE A 70 -5.37 5.66 -1.85
N LEU A 71 -5.34 5.91 -0.54
CA LEU A 71 -4.32 6.74 0.08
C LEU A 71 -3.21 5.83 0.61
N ILE A 72 -2.05 5.87 -0.02
CA ILE A 72 -0.90 5.05 0.39
C ILE A 72 -0.17 5.80 1.50
N LEU A 73 -0.22 5.24 2.72
CA LEU A 73 0.27 5.91 3.92
C LEU A 73 1.69 5.51 4.29
N GLN A 74 2.01 4.21 4.19
CA GLN A 74 3.33 3.70 4.53
C GLN A 74 3.67 2.51 3.64
N ILE A 75 4.96 2.36 3.33
CA ILE A 75 5.51 1.22 2.58
C ILE A 75 6.79 0.81 3.28
N GLY A 76 6.92 -0.47 3.63
CA GLY A 76 8.14 -0.92 4.25
C GLY A 76 8.18 -2.41 4.48
N HIS A 77 9.34 -2.88 4.93
CA HIS A 77 9.53 -4.27 5.28
C HIS A 77 8.66 -4.61 6.50
N ARG A 78 8.12 -5.84 6.52
CA ARG A 78 7.21 -6.28 7.60
C ARG A 78 7.80 -6.09 9.01
N LYS A 79 9.14 -6.09 9.14
CA LYS A 79 9.80 -5.88 10.42
C LYS A 79 9.80 -4.43 10.88
N ASN A 80 9.56 -3.50 9.98
CA ASN A 80 9.67 -2.07 10.24
C ASN A 80 8.34 -1.32 10.24
N ILE A 81 7.25 -2.02 9.97
CA ILE A 81 5.91 -1.43 9.96
C ILE A 81 5.08 -2.07 11.06
N TYR A 82 4.54 -1.22 11.93
CA TYR A 82 3.66 -1.64 13.02
C TYR A 82 2.20 -1.44 12.62
N GLU A 83 1.39 -2.39 13.04
CA GLU A 83 -0.04 -2.35 12.82
C GLU A 83 -0.78 -2.10 14.13
#